data_3d46a4f7844e3e18e760576faa466587
#
_entry.id   3d46a4f7844e3e18e760576faa466587
#
_cell.length_a   1.000
_cell.length_b   1.000
_cell.length_c   1.000
_cell.angle_alpha   90.00
_cell.angle_beta   90.00
_cell.angle_gamma   90.00
#
_symmetry.space_group_name_H-M   'P 1'
#
loop_
_entity.id
_entity.type
_entity.pdbx_description
1 polymer ?
#
loop_
_entity_poly.entity_id
_entity_poly.type
_entity_poly.pdbx_seq_one_letter_code
_entity_poly.pdbx_strand_id
1 'polypeptide(L)'
;MNDAKEEIKSRLSVEDVVGQYVELKRAGRNLKGRSPWGVDKTPSFMVSPEKGIWHDFSANKGVDNFTFVMEVEGIGFKEALEKLAGQAGVDLAKYRGGDPAVAKKKVRAKEALALATKYYQACLVRNKPVCEYVFYKRNLNRQTVAEFKIGYAPASGKALVRVLKKRGYTEAELDTAGLLNRFKTDLFRDRMTVPFIDTTGNVIGFTARILGKGEPKYLNTPETLLFNKSKFIFGLFQAKESIRRNGFVVIVEGNMDVISSHQAGVKEAVATSGTAMTEQHLKALSNLTSDIRLAYDGDEAGIKATERAIMMAGDLGIDLTVISDYHGAKDPDELIQKDPKLWQDAVDHSIPAVDWLLNKYEENLNLNSAPDKRKYSDVALKLLSYIKDEIERASYEEKIAQKLGVKVEILREKGDRLNKELSASSKKYFKKPKTEFKSDKIKKLENSLLALKVFGGITKTEIPFEIPEDKTRLAELELIFNREHENINSSDLEKEASELLARYQRELNQQKITELRQKLETLDEDSDEYIKTLSEIKSFMSIVSAK
;
A
#
# COMPACT_ATOMS: atom_id res chain seq x y z
N MET A 1 -12.95 11.40 -18.92
CA MET A 1 -11.68 10.63 -19.00
C MET A 1 -11.35 10.19 -20.42
N ASN A 2 -12.32 9.77 -21.26
CA ASN A 2 -12.06 9.45 -22.66
C ASN A 2 -11.46 10.64 -23.43
N ASP A 3 -11.99 11.86 -23.23
CA ASP A 3 -11.49 13.06 -23.91
C ASP A 3 -10.04 13.41 -23.56
N ALA A 4 -9.59 13.19 -22.30
CA ALA A 4 -8.19 13.35 -21.92
C ALA A 4 -7.29 12.33 -22.61
N LYS A 5 -7.76 11.08 -22.76
CA LYS A 5 -7.04 10.01 -23.46
C LYS A 5 -6.83 10.35 -24.94
N GLU A 6 -7.88 10.84 -25.58
CA GLU A 6 -7.82 11.23 -27.00
C GLU A 6 -6.92 12.46 -27.21
N GLU A 7 -6.96 13.47 -26.33
CA GLU A 7 -6.04 14.60 -26.42
C GLU A 7 -4.57 14.19 -26.23
N ILE A 8 -4.29 13.29 -25.27
CA ILE A 8 -2.93 12.77 -25.07
C ILE A 8 -2.46 12.00 -26.31
N LYS A 9 -3.31 11.12 -26.89
CA LYS A 9 -2.98 10.40 -28.13
C LYS A 9 -2.73 11.31 -29.33
N SER A 10 -3.44 12.43 -29.40
CA SER A 10 -3.23 13.39 -30.49
C SER A 10 -1.89 14.14 -30.42
N ARG A 11 -1.28 14.20 -29.20
CA ARG A 11 -0.02 14.90 -28.95
C ARG A 11 1.19 13.98 -28.80
N LEU A 12 0.97 12.71 -28.46
CA LEU A 12 2.02 11.70 -28.29
C LEU A 12 1.76 10.54 -29.23
N SER A 13 2.63 10.38 -30.21
CA SER A 13 2.59 9.23 -31.09
C SER A 13 2.98 7.94 -30.36
N VAL A 14 2.49 6.79 -30.83
CA VAL A 14 2.82 5.51 -30.21
C VAL A 14 4.32 5.19 -30.34
N GLU A 15 4.93 5.57 -31.47
CA GLU A 15 6.37 5.39 -31.70
C GLU A 15 7.24 6.24 -30.78
N ASP A 16 6.82 7.47 -30.43
CA ASP A 16 7.56 8.33 -29.50
C ASP A 16 7.51 7.76 -28.06
N VAL A 17 6.36 7.22 -27.66
CA VAL A 17 6.20 6.60 -26.35
C VAL A 17 6.99 5.29 -26.27
N VAL A 18 6.82 4.40 -27.23
CA VAL A 18 7.50 3.10 -27.29
C VAL A 18 9.01 3.26 -27.47
N GLY A 19 9.44 4.23 -28.28
CA GLY A 19 10.85 4.49 -28.57
C GLY A 19 11.68 4.90 -27.36
N GLN A 20 11.04 5.31 -26.24
CA GLN A 20 11.73 5.57 -24.96
C GLN A 20 12.20 4.29 -24.26
N TYR A 21 11.64 3.13 -24.63
CA TYR A 21 11.88 1.83 -23.99
C TYR A 21 12.45 0.78 -24.93
N VAL A 22 12.15 0.89 -26.23
CA VAL A 22 12.50 -0.10 -27.24
C VAL A 22 13.19 0.59 -28.40
N GLU A 23 14.37 0.07 -28.82
CA GLU A 23 15.04 0.51 -30.04
C GLU A 23 14.22 0.07 -31.26
N LEU A 24 13.60 1.04 -31.96
CA LEU A 24 12.73 0.78 -33.08
C LEU A 24 13.47 1.00 -34.41
N LYS A 25 13.33 0.05 -35.35
CA LYS A 25 13.87 0.13 -36.74
C LYS A 25 12.74 0.05 -37.74
N ARG A 26 12.82 0.79 -38.83
CA ARG A 26 11.80 0.77 -39.90
C ARG A 26 11.66 -0.61 -40.55
N ALA A 27 10.41 -1.02 -40.74
CA ALA A 27 10.02 -2.24 -41.43
C ALA A 27 8.79 -1.96 -42.30
N GLY A 28 9.04 -1.36 -43.47
CA GLY A 28 7.99 -0.86 -44.36
C GLY A 28 7.24 0.33 -43.76
N ARG A 29 5.91 0.24 -43.65
CA ARG A 29 5.06 1.26 -43.02
C ARG A 29 5.07 1.19 -41.50
N ASN A 30 5.56 0.10 -40.95
CA ASN A 30 5.63 -0.14 -39.50
C ASN A 30 7.06 0.03 -38.97
N LEU A 31 7.18 -0.01 -37.66
CA LEU A 31 8.46 -0.10 -36.95
C LEU A 31 8.55 -1.46 -36.22
N LYS A 32 9.76 -1.99 -36.12
CA LYS A 32 10.00 -3.24 -35.38
C LYS A 32 11.12 -3.10 -34.35
N GLY A 33 11.03 -3.82 -33.26
CA GLY A 33 12.03 -3.88 -32.21
C GLY A 33 12.08 -5.24 -31.54
N ARG A 34 12.89 -5.36 -30.50
CA ARG A 34 12.90 -6.54 -29.63
C ARG A 34 11.87 -6.37 -28.52
N SER A 35 11.28 -7.48 -28.07
CA SER A 35 10.37 -7.48 -26.92
C SER A 35 11.03 -6.90 -25.67
N PRO A 36 10.40 -5.96 -24.96
CA PRO A 36 10.90 -5.50 -23.66
C PRO A 36 10.62 -6.49 -22.52
N TRP A 37 9.86 -7.56 -22.76
CA TRP A 37 9.46 -8.56 -21.74
C TRP A 37 10.18 -9.90 -21.84
N GLY A 38 11.11 -10.08 -22.79
CA GLY A 38 11.81 -11.34 -22.97
C GLY A 38 13.12 -11.23 -23.74
N VAL A 39 13.90 -12.32 -23.77
CA VAL A 39 15.12 -12.40 -24.56
C VAL A 39 14.77 -12.81 -25.98
N ASP A 40 14.53 -11.82 -26.85
CA ASP A 40 14.24 -12.06 -28.26
C ASP A 40 15.52 -12.25 -29.07
N LYS A 41 15.62 -13.38 -29.78
CA LYS A 41 16.69 -13.60 -30.79
C LYS A 41 16.38 -12.86 -32.10
N THR A 42 15.08 -12.69 -32.42
CA THR A 42 14.58 -11.99 -33.61
C THR A 42 13.56 -10.94 -33.21
N PRO A 43 13.55 -9.73 -33.84
CA PRO A 43 12.61 -8.69 -33.49
C PRO A 43 11.15 -9.13 -33.70
N SER A 44 10.41 -9.32 -32.60
CA SER A 44 9.00 -9.73 -32.58
C SER A 44 8.04 -8.60 -32.19
N PHE A 45 8.56 -7.46 -31.77
CA PHE A 45 7.77 -6.30 -31.37
C PHE A 45 7.51 -5.39 -32.59
N MET A 46 6.25 -5.06 -32.84
CA MET A 46 5.83 -4.23 -33.98
C MET A 46 5.05 -3.01 -33.49
N VAL A 47 5.32 -1.87 -34.11
CA VAL A 47 4.56 -0.62 -33.94
C VAL A 47 4.00 -0.16 -35.27
N SER A 48 2.73 0.19 -35.28
CA SER A 48 2.06 0.80 -36.42
C SER A 48 1.75 2.27 -36.12
N PRO A 49 2.58 3.23 -36.60
CA PRO A 49 2.35 4.65 -36.38
C PRO A 49 1.00 5.12 -36.94
N GLU A 50 0.66 4.66 -38.13
CA GLU A 50 -0.59 5.01 -38.82
C GLU A 50 -1.85 4.62 -38.02
N LYS A 51 -1.80 3.48 -37.35
CA LYS A 51 -2.92 2.97 -36.50
C LYS A 51 -2.83 3.40 -35.05
N GLY A 52 -1.70 3.96 -34.61
CA GLY A 52 -1.44 4.33 -33.22
C GLY A 52 -1.42 3.14 -32.26
N ILE A 53 -0.98 1.95 -32.73
CA ILE A 53 -0.97 0.71 -31.95
C ILE A 53 0.39 0.02 -32.01
N TRP A 54 0.64 -0.82 -31.02
CA TRP A 54 1.77 -1.73 -30.97
C TRP A 54 1.29 -3.17 -30.74
N HIS A 55 2.12 -4.15 -31.09
CA HIS A 55 1.88 -5.55 -30.81
C HIS A 55 3.21 -6.30 -30.63
N ASP A 56 3.31 -7.06 -29.56
CA ASP A 56 4.40 -7.99 -29.30
C ASP A 56 3.93 -9.42 -29.57
N PHE A 57 4.47 -10.03 -30.63
CA PHE A 57 4.10 -11.39 -31.02
C PHE A 57 4.71 -12.45 -30.13
N SER A 58 5.81 -12.16 -29.39
CA SER A 58 6.42 -13.10 -28.46
C SER A 58 5.65 -13.18 -27.14
N ALA A 59 5.17 -12.04 -26.64
CA ALA A 59 4.41 -11.95 -25.40
C ALA A 59 2.87 -12.00 -25.63
N ASN A 60 2.42 -12.01 -26.90
CA ASN A 60 1.01 -11.93 -27.30
C ASN A 60 0.27 -10.76 -26.64
N LYS A 61 0.91 -9.59 -26.62
CA LYS A 61 0.40 -8.34 -26.02
C LYS A 61 0.37 -7.24 -27.06
N GLY A 62 -0.58 -6.34 -26.93
CA GLY A 62 -0.64 -5.17 -27.81
C GLY A 62 -1.87 -4.34 -27.51
N VAL A 63 -1.91 -3.07 -27.81
CA VAL A 63 -3.05 -2.17 -27.97
C VAL A 63 -2.56 -0.74 -28.26
N ASP A 64 -2.54 0.19 -27.30
CA ASP A 64 -2.20 1.61 -27.46
C ASP A 64 -1.05 2.04 -26.53
N ASN A 65 -0.64 3.30 -26.61
CA ASN A 65 0.44 3.85 -25.79
C ASN A 65 0.15 3.80 -24.28
N PHE A 66 -1.10 3.86 -23.84
CA PHE A 66 -1.44 3.71 -22.42
C PHE A 66 -1.20 2.29 -21.96
N THR A 67 -1.72 1.31 -22.70
CA THR A 67 -1.50 -0.10 -22.41
C THR A 67 -0.01 -0.45 -22.41
N PHE A 68 0.77 0.14 -23.35
CA PHE A 68 2.22 -0.06 -23.37
C PHE A 68 2.88 0.41 -22.08
N VAL A 69 2.58 1.65 -21.64
CA VAL A 69 3.18 2.21 -20.42
C VAL A 69 2.72 1.44 -19.18
N MET A 70 1.45 1.03 -19.14
CA MET A 70 0.94 0.17 -18.05
C MET A 70 1.72 -1.14 -17.95
N GLU A 71 1.92 -1.82 -19.08
CA GLU A 71 2.61 -3.12 -19.15
C GLU A 71 4.12 -2.98 -18.89
N VAL A 72 4.78 -2.02 -19.54
CA VAL A 72 6.24 -1.86 -19.43
C VAL A 72 6.66 -1.29 -18.09
N GLU A 73 5.81 -0.50 -17.43
CA GLU A 73 6.09 0.08 -16.11
C GLU A 73 5.36 -0.60 -14.95
N GLY A 74 4.42 -1.55 -15.23
CA GLY A 74 3.60 -2.22 -14.22
C GLY A 74 2.77 -1.27 -13.37
N ILE A 75 2.29 -0.20 -13.98
CA ILE A 75 1.49 0.83 -13.32
C ILE A 75 0.03 0.74 -13.76
N GLY A 76 -0.87 1.25 -12.89
CA GLY A 76 -2.29 1.30 -13.23
C GLY A 76 -2.61 2.35 -14.28
N PHE A 77 -3.79 2.24 -14.92
CA PHE A 77 -4.25 3.20 -15.95
C PHE A 77 -4.20 4.66 -15.48
N LYS A 78 -4.51 4.94 -14.22
CA LYS A 78 -4.47 6.29 -13.67
C LYS A 78 -3.06 6.87 -13.65
N GLU A 79 -2.08 6.08 -13.27
CA GLU A 79 -0.67 6.48 -13.22
C GLU A 79 -0.09 6.63 -14.63
N ALA A 80 -0.44 5.71 -15.56
CA ALA A 80 -0.08 5.83 -16.96
C ALA A 80 -0.69 7.09 -17.59
N LEU A 81 -1.94 7.42 -17.28
CA LEU A 81 -2.61 8.63 -17.73
C LEU A 81 -1.90 9.90 -17.19
N GLU A 82 -1.53 9.92 -15.91
CA GLU A 82 -0.79 11.05 -15.31
C GLU A 82 0.60 11.22 -15.93
N LYS A 83 1.29 10.12 -16.20
CA LYS A 83 2.62 10.15 -16.83
C LYS A 83 2.56 10.66 -18.26
N LEU A 84 1.70 10.07 -19.08
CA LEU A 84 1.55 10.46 -20.49
C LEU A 84 0.97 11.87 -20.64
N ALA A 85 0.06 12.30 -19.75
CA ALA A 85 -0.42 13.68 -19.72
C ALA A 85 0.71 14.68 -19.42
N GLY A 86 1.61 14.35 -18.48
CA GLY A 86 2.80 15.15 -18.20
C GLY A 86 3.72 15.28 -19.41
N GLN A 87 3.95 14.19 -20.16
CA GLN A 87 4.75 14.18 -21.38
C GLN A 87 4.07 14.96 -22.52
N ALA A 88 2.74 14.82 -22.65
CA ALA A 88 1.94 15.51 -23.67
C ALA A 88 1.68 16.99 -23.37
N GLY A 89 2.02 17.48 -22.19
CA GLY A 89 1.64 18.82 -21.73
C GLY A 89 0.12 19.00 -21.60
N VAL A 90 -0.62 17.91 -21.27
CA VAL A 90 -2.07 17.91 -21.09
C VAL A 90 -2.42 18.10 -19.62
N ASP A 91 -3.19 19.14 -19.34
CA ASP A 91 -3.69 19.41 -17.99
C ASP A 91 -4.92 18.52 -17.68
N LEU A 92 -4.70 17.44 -16.94
CA LEU A 92 -5.75 16.52 -16.54
C LEU A 92 -6.82 17.15 -15.63
N ALA A 93 -6.56 18.29 -15.01
CA ALA A 93 -7.55 18.98 -14.19
C ALA A 93 -8.77 19.42 -15.01
N LYS A 94 -8.58 19.69 -16.31
CA LYS A 94 -9.68 20.04 -17.24
C LYS A 94 -10.65 18.89 -17.50
N TYR A 95 -10.20 17.64 -17.35
CA TYR A 95 -10.96 16.42 -17.68
C TYR A 95 -11.43 15.63 -16.46
N ARG A 96 -10.88 15.94 -15.30
CA ARG A 96 -11.33 15.36 -14.04
C ARG A 96 -12.40 16.28 -13.48
N GLY A 97 -13.59 15.75 -13.20
CA GLY A 97 -14.61 16.44 -12.40
C GLY A 97 -14.18 16.61 -10.94
N GLY A 98 -12.87 16.80 -10.69
CA GLY A 98 -12.26 17.05 -9.40
C GLY A 98 -12.01 18.54 -9.20
N ASP A 99 -12.01 18.98 -7.94
CA ASP A 99 -11.73 20.38 -7.55
C ASP A 99 -10.33 20.81 -8.07
N PRO A 100 -10.24 21.79 -8.98
CA PRO A 100 -8.97 22.33 -9.48
C PRO A 100 -8.05 22.84 -8.35
N ALA A 101 -8.64 23.30 -7.22
CA ALA A 101 -7.88 23.70 -6.06
C ALA A 101 -7.13 22.55 -5.40
N VAL A 102 -7.71 21.34 -5.37
CA VAL A 102 -7.04 20.14 -4.86
C VAL A 102 -5.90 19.72 -5.79
N ALA A 103 -6.10 19.79 -7.11
CA ALA A 103 -5.04 19.48 -8.09
C ALA A 103 -3.86 20.44 -7.91
N LYS A 104 -4.11 21.75 -7.80
CA LYS A 104 -3.07 22.76 -7.54
C LYS A 104 -2.34 22.51 -6.22
N LYS A 105 -3.06 22.15 -5.15
CA LYS A 105 -2.44 21.80 -3.84
C LYS A 105 -1.50 20.60 -3.98
N LYS A 106 -1.86 19.56 -4.75
CA LYS A 106 -0.98 18.40 -4.99
C LYS A 106 0.29 18.77 -5.73
N VAL A 107 0.20 19.60 -6.78
CA VAL A 107 1.37 20.08 -7.53
C VAL A 107 2.30 20.86 -6.61
N ARG A 108 1.79 21.83 -5.87
CA ARG A 108 2.58 22.65 -4.93
C ARG A 108 3.23 21.79 -3.82
N ALA A 109 2.52 20.78 -3.31
CA ALA A 109 3.06 19.85 -2.33
C ALA A 109 4.21 19.01 -2.89
N LYS A 110 4.08 18.47 -4.13
CA LYS A 110 5.16 17.73 -4.81
C LYS A 110 6.40 18.60 -5.02
N GLU A 111 6.23 19.85 -5.46
CA GLU A 111 7.32 20.80 -5.63
C GLU A 111 8.03 21.10 -4.30
N ALA A 112 7.27 21.34 -3.22
CA ALA A 112 7.82 21.57 -1.88
C ALA A 112 8.65 20.38 -1.39
N LEU A 113 8.14 19.14 -1.57
CA LEU A 113 8.84 17.91 -1.20
C LEU A 113 10.12 17.67 -2.02
N ALA A 114 10.10 17.98 -3.32
CA ALA A 114 11.29 17.91 -4.17
C ALA A 114 12.37 18.91 -3.72
N LEU A 115 11.98 20.13 -3.34
CA LEU A 115 12.90 21.13 -2.78
C LEU A 115 13.41 20.74 -1.39
N ALA A 116 12.56 20.17 -0.53
CA ALA A 116 12.95 19.63 0.77
C ALA A 116 13.99 18.52 0.62
N THR A 117 13.82 17.63 -0.36
CA THR A 117 14.80 16.57 -0.67
C THR A 117 16.17 17.16 -1.00
N LYS A 118 16.23 18.11 -1.93
CA LYS A 118 17.49 18.79 -2.30
C LYS A 118 18.11 19.52 -1.11
N TYR A 119 17.29 20.13 -0.27
CA TYR A 119 17.75 20.80 0.94
C TYR A 119 18.38 19.81 1.93
N TYR A 120 17.72 18.69 2.22
CA TYR A 120 18.23 17.68 3.13
C TYR A 120 19.51 17.02 2.60
N GLN A 121 19.62 16.76 1.30
CA GLN A 121 20.85 16.27 0.67
C GLN A 121 22.00 17.28 0.84
N ALA A 122 21.75 18.57 0.62
CA ALA A 122 22.76 19.62 0.84
C ALA A 122 23.18 19.73 2.32
N CYS A 123 22.25 19.53 3.26
CA CYS A 123 22.55 19.50 4.69
C CYS A 123 23.39 18.28 5.08
N LEU A 124 23.17 17.11 4.48
CA LEU A 124 23.99 15.92 4.70
C LEU A 124 25.44 16.19 4.33
N VAL A 125 25.70 16.66 3.11
CA VAL A 125 27.06 16.91 2.61
C VAL A 125 27.83 17.91 3.46
N ARG A 126 27.13 18.88 4.07
CA ARG A 126 27.73 19.93 4.93
C ARG A 126 27.95 19.50 6.37
N ASN A 127 27.47 18.32 6.78
CA ASN A 127 27.53 17.86 8.17
C ASN A 127 28.42 16.62 8.28
N LYS A 128 29.71 16.85 8.60
CA LYS A 128 30.72 15.79 8.70
C LYS A 128 30.33 14.65 9.66
N PRO A 129 29.85 14.88 10.90
CA PRO A 129 29.40 13.81 11.78
C PRO A 129 28.27 12.93 11.20
N VAL A 130 27.34 13.55 10.46
CA VAL A 130 26.26 12.80 9.81
C VAL A 130 26.77 12.02 8.60
N CYS A 131 27.70 12.57 7.83
CA CYS A 131 28.39 11.82 6.78
C CYS A 131 29.10 10.58 7.35
N GLU A 132 29.82 10.75 8.47
CA GLU A 132 30.48 9.63 9.15
C GLU A 132 29.48 8.56 9.58
N TYR A 133 28.32 8.95 10.13
CA TYR A 133 27.25 8.03 10.47
C TYR A 133 26.74 7.26 9.24
N VAL A 134 26.45 7.94 8.14
CA VAL A 134 25.89 7.34 6.92
C VAL A 134 26.90 6.41 6.24
N PHE A 135 28.14 6.87 6.04
CA PHE A 135 29.13 6.14 5.26
C PHE A 135 29.86 5.06 6.06
N TYR A 136 30.15 5.30 7.35
CA TYR A 136 30.94 4.33 8.14
C TYR A 136 30.09 3.51 9.10
N LYS A 137 29.13 4.14 9.80
CA LYS A 137 28.30 3.38 10.76
C LYS A 137 27.19 2.59 10.08
N ARG A 138 26.61 3.14 8.98
CA ARG A 138 25.60 2.46 8.17
C ARG A 138 26.18 1.75 6.96
N ASN A 139 27.48 1.92 6.72
CA ASN A 139 28.20 1.32 5.61
C ASN A 139 27.55 1.55 4.23
N LEU A 140 26.90 2.72 4.04
CA LEU A 140 26.27 3.06 2.77
C LEU A 140 27.29 3.69 1.83
N ASN A 141 27.33 3.25 0.58
CA ASN A 141 28.18 3.85 -0.43
C ASN A 141 27.53 5.10 -1.06
N ARG A 142 28.33 5.88 -1.81
CA ARG A 142 27.87 7.14 -2.42
C ARG A 142 26.77 6.93 -3.45
N GLN A 143 26.82 5.83 -4.21
CA GLN A 143 25.83 5.50 -5.22
C GLN A 143 24.46 5.24 -4.58
N THR A 144 24.41 4.42 -3.53
CA THR A 144 23.19 4.12 -2.76
C THR A 144 22.60 5.38 -2.12
N VAL A 145 23.47 6.24 -1.53
CA VAL A 145 23.03 7.52 -0.94
C VAL A 145 22.40 8.44 -1.99
N ALA A 146 22.95 8.48 -3.20
CA ALA A 146 22.40 9.27 -4.30
C ALA A 146 21.10 8.67 -4.87
N GLU A 147 21.05 7.36 -5.07
CA GLU A 147 19.90 6.62 -5.60
C GLU A 147 18.67 6.76 -4.70
N PHE A 148 18.84 6.58 -3.39
CA PHE A 148 17.78 6.75 -2.41
C PHE A 148 17.61 8.20 -1.94
N LYS A 149 18.35 9.15 -2.51
CA LYS A 149 18.31 10.60 -2.19
C LYS A 149 18.39 10.85 -0.68
N ILE A 150 19.25 10.12 0.02
CA ILE A 150 19.42 10.21 1.47
C ILE A 150 19.92 11.61 1.83
N GLY A 151 19.36 12.19 2.90
CA GLY A 151 19.67 13.52 3.38
C GLY A 151 19.72 13.63 4.90
N TYR A 152 19.82 14.85 5.39
CA TYR A 152 19.82 15.14 6.82
C TYR A 152 18.91 16.33 7.12
N ALA A 153 18.02 16.16 8.08
CA ALA A 153 17.19 17.22 8.64
C ALA A 153 17.92 17.84 9.84
N PRO A 154 18.31 19.13 9.78
CA PRO A 154 19.07 19.78 10.85
C PRO A 154 18.30 19.86 12.17
N ALA A 155 19.05 19.90 13.30
CA ALA A 155 18.49 19.94 14.65
C ALA A 155 17.67 21.20 14.96
N SER A 156 17.89 22.32 14.24
CA SER A 156 17.30 23.65 14.52
C SER A 156 15.76 23.68 14.50
N GLY A 157 15.13 22.76 13.75
CA GLY A 157 13.68 22.58 13.69
C GLY A 157 12.87 23.70 13.01
N LYS A 158 13.53 24.69 12.41
CA LYS A 158 12.90 25.79 11.65
C LYS A 158 13.64 26.10 10.35
N ALA A 159 14.68 25.34 10.02
CA ALA A 159 15.57 25.68 8.92
C ALA A 159 14.90 25.41 7.56
N LEU A 160 14.25 24.27 7.38
CA LEU A 160 13.53 23.93 6.14
C LEU A 160 12.37 24.89 5.90
N VAL A 161 11.51 25.10 6.90
CA VAL A 161 10.37 26.04 6.81
C VAL A 161 10.83 27.42 6.38
N ARG A 162 11.91 27.95 6.98
CA ARG A 162 12.48 29.26 6.61
C ARG A 162 12.91 29.28 5.14
N VAL A 163 13.58 28.24 4.67
CA VAL A 163 14.06 28.14 3.28
C VAL A 163 12.89 28.09 2.31
N LEU A 164 11.86 27.28 2.60
CA LEU A 164 10.72 27.11 1.70
C LEU A 164 9.81 28.36 1.71
N LYS A 165 9.59 29.01 2.87
CA LYS A 165 8.87 30.28 2.93
C LYS A 165 9.57 31.38 2.12
N LYS A 166 10.91 31.46 2.14
CA LYS A 166 11.68 32.38 1.27
C LYS A 166 11.52 32.09 -0.21
N ARG A 167 11.12 30.86 -0.58
CA ARG A 167 10.83 30.44 -1.97
C ARG A 167 9.35 30.59 -2.34
N GLY A 168 8.55 31.27 -1.51
CA GLY A 168 7.15 31.59 -1.78
C GLY A 168 6.16 30.48 -1.44
N TYR A 169 6.54 29.53 -0.56
CA TYR A 169 5.59 28.55 -0.04
C TYR A 169 4.89 29.06 1.21
N THR A 170 3.58 28.93 1.23
CA THR A 170 2.75 29.22 2.40
C THR A 170 2.82 28.10 3.43
N GLU A 171 2.49 28.41 4.67
CA GLU A 171 2.43 27.44 5.74
C GLU A 171 1.41 26.31 5.45
N ALA A 172 0.26 26.67 4.88
CA ALA A 172 -0.77 25.71 4.49
C ALA A 172 -0.29 24.73 3.40
N GLU A 173 0.52 25.17 2.43
CA GLU A 173 1.13 24.31 1.42
C GLU A 173 2.14 23.35 2.04
N LEU A 174 2.97 23.82 2.98
CA LEU A 174 3.95 23.00 3.69
C LEU A 174 3.27 21.98 4.62
N ASP A 175 2.16 22.34 5.24
CA ASP A 175 1.33 21.45 6.04
C ASP A 175 0.71 20.35 5.16
N THR A 176 0.14 20.74 4.02
CA THR A 176 -0.40 19.81 3.01
C THR A 176 0.66 18.82 2.49
N ALA A 177 1.91 19.25 2.40
CA ALA A 177 3.05 18.41 2.03
C ALA A 177 3.53 17.49 3.17
N GLY A 178 3.01 17.62 4.39
CA GLY A 178 3.43 16.83 5.55
C GLY A 178 4.84 17.18 6.04
N LEU A 179 5.29 18.41 5.83
CA LEU A 179 6.62 18.90 6.25
C LEU A 179 6.60 19.58 7.61
N LEU A 180 5.42 19.87 8.16
CA LEU A 180 5.24 20.57 9.44
C LEU A 180 4.77 19.65 10.55
N ASN A 181 5.19 19.94 11.76
CA ASN A 181 4.60 19.37 12.97
C ASN A 181 3.43 20.24 13.48
N ARG A 182 2.76 19.82 14.57
CA ARG A 182 1.63 20.55 15.19
C ARG A 182 1.95 22.00 15.57
N PHE A 183 3.23 22.34 15.79
CA PHE A 183 3.68 23.69 16.12
C PHE A 183 4.08 24.51 14.90
N LYS A 184 3.76 24.04 13.68
CA LYS A 184 4.10 24.70 12.41
C LYS A 184 5.60 24.94 12.21
N THR A 185 6.41 24.05 12.75
CA THR A 185 7.86 24.00 12.57
C THR A 185 8.26 22.71 11.84
N ASP A 186 9.55 22.57 11.48
CA ASP A 186 10.02 21.39 10.75
C ASP A 186 9.59 20.10 11.45
N LEU A 187 8.97 19.17 10.72
CA LEU A 187 8.55 17.86 11.23
C LEU A 187 9.78 17.04 11.64
N PHE A 188 10.78 17.01 10.77
CA PHE A 188 11.98 16.22 10.98
C PHE A 188 13.10 17.10 11.58
N ARG A 189 13.77 16.59 12.60
CA ARG A 189 14.84 17.28 13.32
C ARG A 189 15.90 16.29 13.76
N ASP A 190 17.16 16.62 13.52
CA ASP A 190 18.31 15.79 13.87
C ASP A 190 18.16 14.34 13.43
N ARG A 191 17.77 14.15 12.17
CA ARG A 191 17.46 12.83 11.60
C ARG A 191 18.06 12.66 10.22
N MET A 192 18.57 11.47 9.93
CA MET A 192 18.80 11.02 8.56
C MET A 192 17.45 10.85 7.87
N THR A 193 17.26 11.51 6.73
CA THR A 193 16.01 11.47 5.97
C THR A 193 16.14 10.62 4.72
N VAL A 194 15.11 9.85 4.41
CA VAL A 194 14.97 9.10 3.15
C VAL A 194 13.62 9.43 2.56
N PRO A 195 13.53 9.92 1.32
CA PRO A 195 12.27 10.26 0.69
C PRO A 195 11.45 9.01 0.34
N PHE A 196 10.15 9.12 0.47
CA PHE A 196 9.17 8.22 -0.13
C PHE A 196 8.94 8.64 -1.57
N ILE A 197 9.21 7.76 -2.51
CA ILE A 197 9.11 8.03 -3.95
C ILE A 197 7.97 7.19 -4.53
N ASP A 198 7.03 7.83 -5.21
CA ASP A 198 5.93 7.14 -5.89
C ASP A 198 6.43 6.39 -7.16
N THR A 199 5.58 5.55 -7.75
CA THR A 199 5.91 4.75 -8.94
C THR A 199 6.31 5.59 -10.14
N THR A 200 5.97 6.89 -10.15
CA THR A 200 6.31 7.86 -11.20
C THR A 200 7.56 8.69 -10.91
N GLY A 201 8.24 8.45 -9.76
CA GLY A 201 9.50 9.12 -9.38
C GLY A 201 9.34 10.41 -8.59
N ASN A 202 8.10 10.81 -8.23
CA ASN A 202 7.87 11.98 -7.39
C ASN A 202 8.07 11.68 -5.92
N VAL A 203 8.63 12.62 -5.17
CA VAL A 203 8.68 12.53 -3.72
C VAL A 203 7.29 12.86 -3.15
N ILE A 204 6.78 11.97 -2.29
CA ILE A 204 5.45 12.08 -1.67
C ILE A 204 5.49 12.17 -0.14
N GLY A 205 6.67 12.07 0.46
CA GLY A 205 6.91 12.15 1.89
C GLY A 205 8.32 11.73 2.24
N PHE A 206 8.56 11.47 3.52
CA PHE A 206 9.86 11.01 4.03
C PHE A 206 9.67 10.03 5.18
N THR A 207 10.63 9.14 5.32
CA THR A 207 10.98 8.51 6.61
C THR A 207 12.24 9.17 7.14
N ALA A 208 12.35 9.30 8.46
CA ALA A 208 13.51 9.92 9.08
C ALA A 208 13.95 9.16 10.33
N ARG A 209 15.20 8.65 10.29
CA ARG A 209 15.82 7.90 11.37
C ARG A 209 16.59 8.83 12.30
N ILE A 210 16.41 8.68 13.61
CA ILE A 210 17.20 9.40 14.60
C ILE A 210 18.67 8.97 14.55
N LEU A 211 19.58 9.92 14.71
CA LEU A 211 21.02 9.64 14.67
C LEU A 211 21.57 9.17 16.04
N GLY A 212 20.99 9.70 17.10
CA GLY A 212 21.35 9.40 18.49
C GLY A 212 20.38 8.46 19.19
N LYS A 213 20.33 8.57 20.53
CA LYS A 213 19.35 7.91 21.40
C LYS A 213 18.07 8.76 21.42
N GLY A 214 16.90 8.12 21.42
CA GLY A 214 15.60 8.79 21.52
C GLY A 214 14.50 8.04 20.75
N GLU A 215 13.26 8.41 21.04
CA GLU A 215 12.07 7.83 20.42
C GLU A 215 11.25 8.89 19.68
N PRO A 216 10.56 8.54 18.62
CA PRO A 216 10.61 7.25 17.94
C PRO A 216 11.90 7.09 17.11
N LYS A 217 12.41 5.85 16.98
CA LYS A 217 13.60 5.52 16.16
C LYS A 217 13.41 5.97 14.71
N TYR A 218 12.22 5.73 14.16
CA TYR A 218 11.81 6.21 12.84
C TYR A 218 10.59 7.12 12.96
N LEU A 219 10.62 8.24 12.24
CA LEU A 219 9.49 9.15 12.10
C LEU A 219 9.11 9.23 10.63
N ASN A 220 7.87 8.91 10.30
CA ASN A 220 7.36 8.96 8.93
C ASN A 220 6.48 10.20 8.74
N THR A 221 6.41 10.70 7.49
CA THR A 221 5.37 11.65 7.08
C THR A 221 3.99 11.08 7.45
N PRO A 222 3.09 11.88 8.03
CA PRO A 222 1.71 11.48 8.28
C PRO A 222 0.95 11.26 6.97
N GLU A 223 -0.28 10.70 7.03
CA GLU A 223 -1.18 10.63 5.88
C GLU A 223 -1.42 12.02 5.28
N THR A 224 -1.26 12.16 3.97
CA THR A 224 -1.45 13.42 3.24
C THR A 224 -2.26 13.21 1.95
N LEU A 225 -2.48 14.30 1.19
CA LEU A 225 -3.07 14.19 -0.15
C LEU A 225 -2.21 13.39 -1.15
N LEU A 226 -0.91 13.23 -0.87
CA LEU A 226 0.05 12.52 -1.73
C LEU A 226 0.44 11.15 -1.20
N PHE A 227 0.47 10.97 0.13
CA PHE A 227 0.99 9.78 0.79
C PHE A 227 -0.12 9.02 1.53
N ASN A 228 -0.26 7.75 1.18
CA ASN A 228 -1.15 6.81 1.86
C ASN A 228 -0.38 5.53 2.20
N LYS A 229 -0.24 5.25 3.50
CA LYS A 229 0.55 4.11 4.01
C LYS A 229 0.06 2.76 3.53
N SER A 230 -1.26 2.59 3.38
CA SER A 230 -1.84 1.31 2.99
C SER A 230 -1.62 0.94 1.53
N LYS A 231 -1.09 1.88 0.71
CA LYS A 231 -0.83 1.71 -0.73
C LYS A 231 0.64 1.87 -1.09
N PHE A 232 1.41 2.51 -0.22
CA PHE A 232 2.78 2.87 -0.52
C PHE A 232 3.73 1.71 -0.24
N ILE A 233 4.56 1.39 -1.21
CA ILE A 233 5.63 0.39 -1.11
C ILE A 233 6.96 1.13 -1.25
N PHE A 234 7.79 1.09 -0.20
CA PHE A 234 9.10 1.69 -0.20
C PHE A 234 10.07 0.92 -1.10
N GLY A 235 10.86 1.63 -1.88
CA GLY A 235 11.82 1.04 -2.81
C GLY A 235 11.22 0.60 -4.14
N LEU A 236 9.89 0.59 -4.31
CA LEU A 236 9.25 0.07 -5.53
C LEU A 236 9.67 0.84 -6.79
N PHE A 237 9.84 2.17 -6.70
CA PHE A 237 10.32 2.97 -7.83
C PHE A 237 11.70 2.50 -8.31
N GLN A 238 12.62 2.20 -7.40
CA GLN A 238 13.95 1.71 -7.70
C GLN A 238 13.94 0.24 -8.16
N ALA A 239 13.08 -0.58 -7.54
CA ALA A 239 13.04 -2.03 -7.73
C ALA A 239 12.30 -2.49 -9.00
N LYS A 240 11.31 -1.73 -9.47
CA LYS A 240 10.34 -2.18 -10.48
C LYS A 240 10.94 -2.77 -11.76
N GLU A 241 12.04 -2.21 -12.25
CA GLU A 241 12.71 -2.70 -13.46
C GLU A 241 13.45 -4.02 -13.22
N SER A 242 14.12 -4.14 -12.05
CA SER A 242 14.78 -5.38 -11.65
C SER A 242 13.78 -6.49 -11.39
N ILE A 243 12.67 -6.20 -10.70
CA ILE A 243 11.57 -7.15 -10.45
C ILE A 243 11.06 -7.73 -11.78
N ARG A 244 10.78 -6.90 -12.78
CA ARG A 244 10.31 -7.38 -14.08
C ARG A 244 11.34 -8.21 -14.83
N ARG A 245 12.60 -7.79 -14.80
CA ARG A 245 13.68 -8.47 -15.50
C ARG A 245 14.00 -9.82 -14.89
N ASN A 246 14.03 -9.90 -13.55
CA ASN A 246 14.44 -11.08 -12.81
C ASN A 246 13.25 -11.95 -12.38
N GLY A 247 12.01 -11.44 -12.48
CA GLY A 247 10.77 -12.20 -12.30
C GLY A 247 10.38 -12.46 -10.84
N PHE A 248 11.02 -11.81 -9.85
CA PHE A 248 10.66 -11.95 -8.44
C PHE A 248 10.74 -10.63 -7.68
N VAL A 249 10.11 -10.56 -6.51
CA VAL A 249 10.23 -9.44 -5.56
C VAL A 249 10.50 -9.96 -4.16
N VAL A 250 11.36 -9.26 -3.42
CA VAL A 250 11.67 -9.54 -2.01
C VAL A 250 11.02 -8.49 -1.13
N ILE A 251 10.18 -8.91 -0.18
CA ILE A 251 9.53 -8.01 0.78
C ILE A 251 10.24 -8.13 2.11
N VAL A 252 10.95 -7.08 2.51
CA VAL A 252 11.61 -6.94 3.80
C VAL A 252 10.80 -6.06 4.76
N GLU A 253 11.11 -6.07 6.06
CA GLU A 253 10.34 -5.32 7.06
C GLU A 253 10.62 -3.82 7.02
N GLY A 254 11.89 -3.45 6.94
CA GLY A 254 12.36 -2.09 7.15
C GLY A 254 12.90 -1.39 5.91
N ASN A 255 12.85 -0.06 5.93
CA ASN A 255 13.39 0.76 4.86
C ASN A 255 14.93 0.64 4.74
N MET A 256 15.62 0.37 5.85
CA MET A 256 17.07 0.17 5.81
C MET A 256 17.43 -1.17 5.17
N ASP A 257 16.63 -2.21 5.42
CA ASP A 257 16.85 -3.53 4.81
C ASP A 257 16.71 -3.46 3.28
N VAL A 258 15.77 -2.65 2.78
CA VAL A 258 15.67 -2.35 1.34
C VAL A 258 16.95 -1.69 0.83
N ILE A 259 17.41 -0.62 1.51
CA ILE A 259 18.59 0.14 1.07
C ILE A 259 19.84 -0.73 1.08
N SER A 260 20.03 -1.52 2.14
CA SER A 260 21.16 -2.47 2.26
C SER A 260 21.07 -3.58 1.21
N SER A 261 19.86 -4.12 0.95
CA SER A 261 19.63 -5.13 -0.09
C SER A 261 20.00 -4.61 -1.48
N HIS A 262 19.54 -3.41 -1.84
CA HIS A 262 19.91 -2.80 -3.12
C HIS A 262 21.40 -2.59 -3.25
N GLN A 263 22.06 -2.15 -2.19
CA GLN A 263 23.52 -2.01 -2.16
C GLN A 263 24.24 -3.35 -2.31
N ALA A 264 23.69 -4.42 -1.75
CA ALA A 264 24.21 -5.79 -1.85
C ALA A 264 23.93 -6.46 -3.22
N GLY A 265 23.20 -5.79 -4.12
CA GLY A 265 22.86 -6.29 -5.46
C GLY A 265 21.47 -6.90 -5.60
N VAL A 266 20.74 -7.13 -4.50
CA VAL A 266 19.33 -7.57 -4.52
C VAL A 266 18.44 -6.33 -4.70
N LYS A 267 18.28 -5.91 -5.96
CA LYS A 267 17.52 -4.69 -6.32
C LYS A 267 16.01 -4.89 -6.35
N GLU A 268 15.54 -6.10 -6.19
CA GLU A 268 14.15 -6.52 -6.13
C GLU A 268 13.52 -6.29 -4.75
N ALA A 269 14.32 -5.83 -3.76
CA ALA A 269 13.87 -5.62 -2.39
C ALA A 269 12.97 -4.39 -2.26
N VAL A 270 11.85 -4.56 -1.54
CA VAL A 270 10.86 -3.52 -1.21
C VAL A 270 10.36 -3.69 0.22
N ALA A 271 9.70 -2.65 0.80
CA ALA A 271 9.13 -2.76 2.14
C ALA A 271 7.78 -2.01 2.26
N THR A 272 6.94 -2.43 3.21
CA THR A 272 5.68 -1.77 3.55
C THR A 272 5.83 -0.60 4.54
N SER A 273 7.08 -0.23 4.86
CA SER A 273 7.46 0.97 5.65
C SER A 273 6.80 1.08 7.03
N GLY A 274 6.78 -0.02 7.80
CA GLY A 274 6.27 -0.05 9.17
C GLY A 274 4.75 -0.12 9.27
N THR A 275 4.10 -0.64 8.24
CA THR A 275 2.70 -1.06 8.27
C THR A 275 2.58 -2.54 7.93
N ALA A 276 1.55 -3.20 8.44
CA ALA A 276 1.25 -4.56 7.99
C ALA A 276 0.98 -4.56 6.48
N MET A 277 1.36 -5.67 5.82
CA MET A 277 1.03 -5.88 4.41
C MET A 277 -0.49 -5.79 4.19
N THR A 278 -0.90 -5.18 3.10
CA THR A 278 -2.29 -5.04 2.69
C THR A 278 -2.52 -5.76 1.36
N GLU A 279 -3.78 -6.09 1.08
CA GLU A 279 -4.18 -6.62 -0.24
C GLU A 279 -3.79 -5.68 -1.39
N GLN A 280 -3.83 -4.35 -1.16
CA GLN A 280 -3.42 -3.37 -2.16
C GLN A 280 -1.92 -3.41 -2.45
N HIS A 281 -1.08 -3.70 -1.43
CA HIS A 281 0.35 -3.93 -1.62
C HIS A 281 0.59 -5.17 -2.48
N LEU A 282 -0.02 -6.32 -2.13
CA LEU A 282 0.12 -7.55 -2.90
C LEU A 282 -0.37 -7.40 -4.33
N LYS A 283 -1.54 -6.77 -4.53
CA LYS A 283 -2.08 -6.49 -5.87
C LYS A 283 -1.17 -5.57 -6.71
N ALA A 284 -0.51 -4.60 -6.08
CA ALA A 284 0.46 -3.76 -6.80
C ALA A 284 1.70 -4.56 -7.24
N LEU A 285 2.18 -5.48 -6.40
CA LEU A 285 3.33 -6.34 -6.70
C LEU A 285 2.98 -7.44 -7.68
N SER A 286 1.78 -8.04 -7.60
CA SER A 286 1.34 -9.09 -8.52
C SER A 286 1.20 -8.60 -9.98
N ASN A 287 1.04 -7.30 -10.20
CA ASN A 287 1.13 -6.71 -11.54
C ASN A 287 2.55 -6.74 -12.15
N LEU A 288 3.58 -7.00 -11.33
CA LEU A 288 4.97 -7.04 -11.77
C LEU A 288 5.51 -8.47 -11.86
N THR A 289 5.13 -9.32 -10.90
CA THR A 289 5.56 -10.73 -10.81
C THR A 289 4.61 -11.54 -9.94
N SER A 290 4.52 -12.86 -10.19
CA SER A 290 3.85 -13.81 -9.29
C SER A 290 4.77 -14.32 -8.18
N ASP A 291 6.11 -14.33 -8.36
CA ASP A 291 7.09 -14.80 -7.36
C ASP A 291 7.33 -13.71 -6.31
N ILE A 292 6.74 -13.86 -5.12
CA ILE A 292 6.87 -12.94 -3.98
C ILE A 292 7.57 -13.66 -2.84
N ARG A 293 8.76 -13.16 -2.45
CA ARG A 293 9.61 -13.72 -1.41
C ARG A 293 9.56 -12.85 -0.15
N LEU A 294 9.10 -13.40 0.96
CA LEU A 294 9.01 -12.70 2.24
C LEU A 294 10.29 -12.89 3.04
N ALA A 295 10.86 -11.79 3.50
CA ALA A 295 12.01 -11.76 4.39
C ALA A 295 11.60 -11.10 5.72
N TYR A 296 10.73 -11.79 6.45
CA TYR A 296 10.28 -11.36 7.78
C TYR A 296 11.09 -12.02 8.88
N ASP A 297 11.14 -11.36 10.04
CA ASP A 297 11.73 -11.93 11.24
C ASP A 297 11.03 -13.25 11.61
N GLY A 298 11.78 -14.24 12.10
CA GLY A 298 11.23 -15.54 12.49
C GLY A 298 10.47 -15.54 13.83
N ASP A 299 10.14 -14.37 14.34
CA ASP A 299 9.42 -14.20 15.59
C ASP A 299 7.88 -14.38 15.43
N GLU A 300 7.14 -14.29 16.54
CA GLU A 300 5.68 -14.46 16.52
C GLU A 300 4.96 -13.43 15.64
N ALA A 301 5.51 -12.22 15.49
CA ALA A 301 4.94 -11.17 14.64
C ALA A 301 5.13 -11.50 13.16
N GLY A 302 6.32 -11.98 12.76
CA GLY A 302 6.62 -12.44 11.40
C GLY A 302 5.81 -13.67 11.00
N ILE A 303 5.61 -14.64 11.92
CA ILE A 303 4.73 -15.80 11.69
C ILE A 303 3.30 -15.33 11.37
N LYS A 304 2.73 -14.44 12.18
CA LYS A 304 1.39 -13.88 11.96
C LYS A 304 1.30 -13.04 10.67
N ALA A 305 2.37 -12.33 10.33
CA ALA A 305 2.44 -11.57 9.08
C ALA A 305 2.44 -12.49 7.85
N THR A 306 3.23 -13.57 7.89
CA THR A 306 3.28 -14.60 6.84
C THR A 306 1.92 -15.31 6.68
N GLU A 307 1.26 -15.70 7.78
CA GLU A 307 -0.08 -16.30 7.74
C GLU A 307 -1.10 -15.38 7.04
N ARG A 308 -1.08 -14.08 7.35
CA ARG A 308 -1.93 -13.10 6.68
C ARG A 308 -1.59 -12.94 5.19
N ALA A 309 -0.30 -12.98 4.85
CA ALA A 309 0.14 -12.89 3.47
C ALA A 309 -0.38 -14.07 2.64
N ILE A 310 -0.30 -15.30 3.15
CA ILE A 310 -0.85 -16.51 2.49
C ILE A 310 -2.35 -16.37 2.26
N MET A 311 -3.09 -15.91 3.28
CA MET A 311 -4.53 -15.70 3.17
C MET A 311 -4.90 -14.72 2.05
N MET A 312 -4.13 -13.62 1.91
CA MET A 312 -4.36 -12.61 0.88
C MET A 312 -3.87 -13.04 -0.51
N ALA A 313 -2.83 -13.86 -0.58
CA ALA A 313 -2.22 -14.32 -1.83
C ALA A 313 -3.09 -15.33 -2.58
N GLY A 314 -3.89 -16.15 -1.87
CA GLY A 314 -4.66 -17.24 -2.46
C GLY A 314 -5.65 -16.83 -3.56
N ASP A 315 -6.15 -15.59 -3.54
CA ASP A 315 -7.06 -15.07 -4.56
C ASP A 315 -6.34 -14.34 -5.73
N LEU A 316 -5.01 -14.16 -5.64
CA LEU A 316 -4.23 -13.33 -6.58
C LEU A 316 -3.31 -14.15 -7.50
N GLY A 317 -3.24 -15.47 -7.35
CA GLY A 317 -2.33 -16.31 -8.13
C GLY A 317 -0.85 -15.98 -7.87
N ILE A 318 -0.49 -15.80 -6.59
CA ILE A 318 0.84 -15.40 -6.14
C ILE A 318 1.56 -16.64 -5.58
N ASP A 319 2.78 -16.88 -6.06
CA ASP A 319 3.72 -17.86 -5.52
C ASP A 319 4.46 -17.22 -4.34
N LEU A 320 4.03 -17.54 -3.12
CA LEU A 320 4.56 -16.95 -1.92
C LEU A 320 5.61 -17.85 -1.28
N THR A 321 6.84 -17.33 -1.14
CA THR A 321 7.95 -18.02 -0.47
C THR A 321 8.47 -17.21 0.71
N VAL A 322 9.26 -17.84 1.60
CA VAL A 322 9.88 -17.21 2.76
C VAL A 322 11.39 -17.44 2.71
N ILE A 323 12.15 -16.37 2.89
CA ILE A 323 13.59 -16.38 3.11
C ILE A 323 13.79 -16.62 4.60
N SER A 324 14.23 -17.81 5.00
CA SER A 324 14.27 -18.23 6.40
C SER A 324 15.66 -18.45 6.96
N ASP A 325 16.67 -18.60 6.11
CA ASP A 325 18.05 -18.81 6.55
C ASP A 325 18.84 -17.50 6.49
N TYR A 326 19.02 -16.87 7.63
CA TYR A 326 19.87 -15.69 7.79
C TYR A 326 21.28 -16.03 8.30
N HIS A 327 21.74 -17.29 8.24
CA HIS A 327 23.07 -17.73 8.69
C HIS A 327 23.44 -17.20 10.08
N GLY A 328 22.47 -17.19 11.00
CA GLY A 328 22.61 -16.70 12.37
C GLY A 328 22.64 -15.16 12.51
N ALA A 329 22.32 -14.41 11.47
CA ALA A 329 22.03 -12.99 11.56
C ALA A 329 20.56 -12.76 12.00
N LYS A 330 20.28 -11.60 12.57
CA LYS A 330 18.96 -11.23 13.08
C LYS A 330 18.01 -10.79 11.96
N ASP A 331 18.52 -10.02 11.02
CA ASP A 331 17.78 -9.40 9.94
C ASP A 331 18.66 -9.30 8.67
N PRO A 332 18.08 -8.95 7.50
CA PRO A 332 18.82 -8.78 6.26
C PRO A 332 19.96 -7.77 6.36
N ASP A 333 19.79 -6.65 7.07
CA ASP A 333 20.82 -5.61 7.21
C ASP A 333 22.06 -6.16 7.93
N GLU A 334 21.87 -6.94 9.01
CA GLU A 334 22.98 -7.60 9.72
C GLU A 334 23.67 -8.67 8.86
N LEU A 335 22.91 -9.47 8.12
CA LEU A 335 23.46 -10.48 7.22
C LEU A 335 24.32 -9.84 6.12
N ILE A 336 23.82 -8.79 5.48
CA ILE A 336 24.51 -8.03 4.44
C ILE A 336 25.79 -7.40 4.98
N GLN A 337 25.79 -6.90 6.22
CA GLN A 337 27.00 -6.36 6.85
C GLN A 337 28.07 -7.42 7.11
N LYS A 338 27.67 -8.68 7.32
CA LYS A 338 28.61 -9.82 7.44
C LYS A 338 29.16 -10.21 6.07
N ASP A 339 28.31 -10.54 5.13
CA ASP A 339 28.66 -10.84 3.73
C ASP A 339 27.44 -10.64 2.80
N PRO A 340 27.51 -9.70 1.86
CA PRO A 340 26.45 -9.48 0.88
C PRO A 340 26.06 -10.70 0.03
N LYS A 341 27.01 -11.65 -0.18
CA LYS A 341 26.75 -12.87 -0.95
C LYS A 341 25.83 -13.83 -0.22
N LEU A 342 25.92 -13.89 1.11
CA LEU A 342 25.01 -14.72 1.91
C LEU A 342 23.56 -14.25 1.79
N TRP A 343 23.34 -12.94 1.64
CA TRP A 343 22.01 -12.42 1.40
C TRP A 343 21.45 -12.82 0.03
N GLN A 344 22.27 -12.76 -1.03
CA GLN A 344 21.88 -13.23 -2.35
C GLN A 344 21.55 -14.73 -2.33
N ASP A 345 22.41 -15.53 -1.68
CA ASP A 345 22.19 -16.98 -1.52
C ASP A 345 20.89 -17.27 -0.74
N ALA A 346 20.63 -16.57 0.36
CA ALA A 346 19.39 -16.71 1.13
C ALA A 346 18.15 -16.39 0.30
N VAL A 347 18.22 -15.37 -0.55
CA VAL A 347 17.10 -14.99 -1.46
C VAL A 347 16.84 -16.09 -2.49
N ASP A 348 17.90 -16.73 -3.04
CA ASP A 348 17.78 -17.78 -4.05
C ASP A 348 17.28 -19.11 -3.47
N HIS A 349 17.47 -19.34 -2.15
CA HIS A 349 17.04 -20.55 -1.44
C HIS A 349 15.76 -20.33 -0.60
N SER A 350 14.89 -19.41 -1.01
CA SER A 350 13.58 -19.23 -0.36
C SER A 350 12.73 -20.49 -0.48
N ILE A 351 11.92 -20.78 0.55
CA ILE A 351 11.05 -21.96 0.61
C ILE A 351 9.57 -21.58 0.56
N PRO A 352 8.66 -22.45 0.07
CA PRO A 352 7.23 -22.17 0.04
C PRO A 352 6.71 -21.71 1.42
N ALA A 353 5.92 -20.65 1.44
CA ALA A 353 5.47 -20.04 2.70
C ALA A 353 4.61 -20.99 3.54
N VAL A 354 3.85 -21.87 2.90
CA VAL A 354 3.06 -22.92 3.59
C VAL A 354 3.98 -23.91 4.28
N ASP A 355 5.05 -24.37 3.60
CA ASP A 355 6.03 -25.30 4.19
C ASP A 355 6.74 -24.66 5.39
N TRP A 356 7.15 -23.40 5.24
CA TRP A 356 7.79 -22.66 6.32
C TRP A 356 6.89 -22.54 7.55
N LEU A 357 5.62 -22.17 7.35
CA LEU A 357 4.67 -22.07 8.46
C LEU A 357 4.39 -23.42 9.12
N LEU A 358 4.19 -24.48 8.34
CA LEU A 358 3.98 -25.81 8.88
C LEU A 358 5.16 -26.27 9.74
N ASN A 359 6.40 -25.97 9.31
CA ASN A 359 7.60 -26.27 10.10
C ASN A 359 7.64 -25.42 11.37
N LYS A 360 7.32 -24.13 11.33
CA LYS A 360 7.29 -23.25 12.49
C LYS A 360 6.27 -23.69 13.55
N TYR A 361 5.09 -24.10 13.11
CA TYR A 361 4.08 -24.63 14.05
C TYR A 361 4.47 -25.98 14.64
N GLU A 362 5.26 -26.79 13.94
CA GLU A 362 5.76 -28.06 14.44
C GLU A 362 6.84 -27.91 15.51
N GLU A 363 7.70 -26.89 15.43
CA GLU A 363 8.86 -26.69 16.31
C GLU A 363 8.51 -26.81 17.81
N ASN A 364 7.27 -26.45 18.21
CA ASN A 364 6.81 -26.45 19.59
C ASN A 364 5.82 -27.59 19.92
N LEU A 365 5.66 -28.59 19.05
CA LEU A 365 4.71 -29.67 19.19
C LEU A 365 5.40 -31.06 19.17
N ASN A 366 4.91 -31.95 20.01
CA ASN A 366 5.32 -33.37 19.97
C ASN A 366 4.31 -34.16 19.14
N LEU A 367 4.61 -34.39 17.86
CA LEU A 367 3.72 -35.12 16.94
C LEU A 367 3.57 -36.62 17.27
N ASN A 368 4.17 -37.15 18.35
CA ASN A 368 3.83 -38.45 18.92
C ASN A 368 2.64 -38.35 19.89
N SER A 369 2.30 -37.17 20.34
CA SER A 369 1.18 -36.88 21.26
C SER A 369 -0.12 -36.65 20.48
N ALA A 370 -1.20 -37.34 20.81
CA ALA A 370 -2.50 -37.14 20.16
C ALA A 370 -3.07 -35.71 20.31
N PRO A 371 -2.94 -35.03 21.49
CA PRO A 371 -3.32 -33.62 21.61
C PRO A 371 -2.56 -32.68 20.67
N ASP A 372 -1.24 -32.89 20.50
CA ASP A 372 -0.43 -32.02 19.64
C ASP A 372 -0.64 -32.32 18.16
N LYS A 373 -0.87 -33.60 17.78
CA LYS A 373 -1.36 -33.95 16.42
C LYS A 373 -2.65 -33.21 16.09
N ARG A 374 -3.57 -33.11 17.05
CA ARG A 374 -4.83 -32.36 16.87
C ARG A 374 -4.56 -30.89 16.62
N LYS A 375 -3.75 -30.22 17.48
CA LYS A 375 -3.39 -28.80 17.32
C LYS A 375 -2.73 -28.54 15.97
N TYR A 376 -1.74 -29.36 15.61
CA TYR A 376 -1.04 -29.23 14.34
C TYR A 376 -1.99 -29.36 13.15
N SER A 377 -2.87 -30.38 13.16
CA SER A 377 -3.84 -30.60 12.07
C SER A 377 -4.88 -29.47 11.98
N ASP A 378 -5.27 -28.83 13.09
CA ASP A 378 -6.19 -27.68 13.08
C ASP A 378 -5.56 -26.47 12.37
N VAL A 379 -4.29 -26.17 12.66
CA VAL A 379 -3.55 -25.08 12.01
C VAL A 379 -3.28 -25.42 10.53
N ALA A 380 -2.82 -26.64 10.26
CA ALA A 380 -2.51 -27.10 8.90
C ALA A 380 -3.74 -27.02 8.00
N LEU A 381 -4.89 -27.55 8.43
CA LEU A 381 -6.13 -27.49 7.65
C LEU A 381 -6.62 -26.07 7.41
N LYS A 382 -6.43 -25.16 8.39
CA LYS A 382 -6.71 -23.74 8.22
C LYS A 382 -5.84 -23.14 7.10
N LEU A 383 -4.53 -23.43 7.08
CA LEU A 383 -3.62 -22.95 6.03
C LEU A 383 -4.02 -23.51 4.66
N LEU A 384 -4.34 -24.81 4.57
CA LEU A 384 -4.79 -25.43 3.33
C LEU A 384 -6.08 -24.83 2.76
N SER A 385 -6.95 -24.29 3.61
CA SER A 385 -8.18 -23.62 3.16
C SER A 385 -7.91 -22.34 2.33
N TYR A 386 -6.72 -21.79 2.41
CA TYR A 386 -6.30 -20.62 1.62
C TYR A 386 -5.69 -20.99 0.27
N ILE A 387 -5.27 -22.25 0.07
CA ILE A 387 -4.75 -22.76 -1.20
C ILE A 387 -5.91 -23.01 -2.14
N LYS A 388 -5.95 -22.32 -3.27
CA LYS A 388 -7.02 -22.41 -4.27
C LYS A 388 -6.79 -23.55 -5.26
N ASP A 389 -5.53 -23.79 -5.62
CA ASP A 389 -5.18 -24.90 -6.52
C ASP A 389 -5.44 -26.24 -5.84
N GLU A 390 -6.24 -27.07 -6.50
CA GLU A 390 -6.69 -28.36 -5.95
C GLU A 390 -5.56 -29.40 -5.93
N ILE A 391 -4.62 -29.33 -6.88
CA ILE A 391 -3.49 -30.25 -6.98
C ILE A 391 -2.47 -29.92 -5.89
N GLU A 392 -2.15 -28.65 -5.74
CA GLU A 392 -1.28 -28.17 -4.68
C GLU A 392 -1.84 -28.52 -3.30
N ARG A 393 -3.11 -28.25 -3.07
CA ARG A 393 -3.79 -28.58 -1.81
C ARG A 393 -3.77 -30.07 -1.52
N ALA A 394 -4.05 -30.93 -2.51
CA ALA A 394 -4.02 -32.38 -2.36
C ALA A 394 -2.60 -32.88 -2.00
N SER A 395 -1.56 -32.32 -2.61
CA SER A 395 -0.17 -32.64 -2.29
C SER A 395 0.17 -32.32 -0.84
N TYR A 396 -0.28 -31.16 -0.33
CA TYR A 396 -0.10 -30.82 1.09
C TYR A 396 -0.93 -31.70 2.02
N GLU A 397 -2.15 -32.07 1.66
CA GLU A 397 -2.98 -33.01 2.45
C GLU A 397 -2.26 -34.34 2.64
N GLU A 398 -1.67 -34.90 1.59
CA GLU A 398 -0.89 -36.15 1.66
C GLU A 398 0.35 -35.99 2.54
N LYS A 399 1.10 -34.91 2.36
CA LYS A 399 2.30 -34.59 3.16
C LYS A 399 1.98 -34.49 4.66
N ILE A 400 0.89 -33.81 5.00
CA ILE A 400 0.43 -33.62 6.39
C ILE A 400 -0.08 -34.94 6.97
N ALA A 401 -0.88 -35.71 6.20
CA ALA A 401 -1.40 -37.00 6.62
C ALA A 401 -0.26 -38.00 6.91
N GLN A 402 0.75 -38.07 6.06
CA GLN A 402 1.94 -38.88 6.25
C GLN A 402 2.69 -38.46 7.53
N LYS A 403 2.89 -37.18 7.75
CA LYS A 403 3.57 -36.63 8.93
C LYS A 403 2.84 -36.94 10.23
N LEU A 404 1.51 -36.90 10.23
CA LEU A 404 0.67 -37.25 11.37
C LEU A 404 0.51 -38.77 11.57
N GLY A 405 0.90 -39.59 10.61
CA GLY A 405 0.68 -41.03 10.62
C GLY A 405 -0.80 -41.39 10.57
N VAL A 406 -1.60 -40.68 9.78
CA VAL A 406 -3.04 -40.91 9.59
C VAL A 406 -3.35 -41.07 8.10
N LYS A 407 -4.50 -41.67 7.78
CA LYS A 407 -4.98 -41.74 6.39
C LYS A 407 -5.44 -40.35 5.93
N VAL A 408 -5.21 -40.01 4.65
CA VAL A 408 -5.56 -38.69 4.10
C VAL A 408 -7.07 -38.43 4.15
N GLU A 409 -7.90 -39.49 4.06
CA GLU A 409 -9.36 -39.40 4.14
C GLU A 409 -9.82 -38.85 5.49
N ILE A 410 -9.15 -39.24 6.60
CA ILE A 410 -9.44 -38.75 7.96
C ILE A 410 -9.13 -37.26 8.06
N LEU A 411 -8.03 -36.81 7.41
CA LEU A 411 -7.65 -35.40 7.37
C LEU A 411 -8.65 -34.57 6.57
N ARG A 412 -9.12 -35.10 5.41
CA ARG A 412 -10.15 -34.46 4.57
C ARG A 412 -11.48 -34.35 5.29
N GLU A 413 -11.95 -35.43 5.92
CA GLU A 413 -13.18 -35.40 6.73
C GLU A 413 -13.12 -34.38 7.87
N LYS A 414 -11.94 -34.24 8.50
CA LYS A 414 -11.72 -33.21 9.53
C LYS A 414 -11.76 -31.81 8.92
N GLY A 415 -11.14 -31.59 7.76
CA GLY A 415 -11.16 -30.32 7.00
C GLY A 415 -12.59 -29.91 6.63
N ASP A 416 -13.38 -30.84 6.12
CA ASP A 416 -14.78 -30.59 5.77
C ASP A 416 -15.63 -30.21 6.99
N ARG A 417 -15.39 -30.84 8.15
CA ARG A 417 -16.05 -30.46 9.41
C ARG A 417 -15.66 -29.05 9.84
N LEU A 418 -14.37 -28.73 9.84
CA LEU A 418 -13.87 -27.40 10.21
C LEU A 418 -14.42 -26.32 9.26
N ASN A 419 -14.46 -26.58 7.96
CA ASN A 419 -15.03 -25.66 6.98
C ASN A 419 -16.55 -25.49 7.17
N LYS A 420 -17.29 -26.54 7.51
CA LYS A 420 -18.72 -26.47 7.87
C LYS A 420 -18.93 -25.69 9.18
N GLU A 421 -18.10 -25.90 10.18
CA GLU A 421 -18.16 -25.16 11.45
C GLU A 421 -17.80 -23.69 11.27
N LEU A 422 -16.77 -23.38 10.47
CA LEU A 422 -16.40 -22.01 10.08
C LEU A 422 -17.51 -21.35 9.26
N SER A 423 -18.12 -22.06 8.33
CA SER A 423 -19.27 -21.57 7.53
C SER A 423 -20.55 -21.49 8.36
N ALA A 424 -20.77 -22.38 9.32
CA ALA A 424 -21.91 -22.34 10.25
C ALA A 424 -21.69 -21.29 11.37
N SER A 425 -20.48 -21.12 11.87
CA SER A 425 -20.13 -20.03 12.78
C SER A 425 -20.13 -18.69 12.06
N SER A 426 -19.65 -18.58 10.82
CA SER A 426 -19.86 -17.39 10.00
C SER A 426 -21.34 -17.16 9.73
N LYS A 427 -22.17 -18.18 9.43
CA LYS A 427 -23.63 -18.03 9.34
C LYS A 427 -24.32 -17.72 10.67
N LYS A 428 -23.79 -18.17 11.81
CA LYS A 428 -24.25 -17.74 13.17
C LYS A 428 -23.74 -16.34 13.53
N TYR A 429 -22.53 -15.99 13.13
CA TYR A 429 -22.00 -14.63 13.25
C TYR A 429 -22.56 -13.70 12.17
N PHE A 430 -22.94 -14.20 10.99
CA PHE A 430 -23.68 -13.45 9.94
C PHE A 430 -25.20 -13.38 10.15
N LYS A 431 -25.77 -13.98 11.21
CA LYS A 431 -26.99 -13.50 11.87
C LYS A 431 -26.69 -12.48 12.95
N LYS A 432 -25.60 -11.71 12.80
CA LYS A 432 -25.57 -10.37 13.38
C LYS A 432 -26.70 -9.56 12.74
N PRO A 433 -27.44 -8.75 13.51
CA PRO A 433 -28.21 -7.68 12.92
C PRO A 433 -27.27 -6.96 11.96
N LYS A 434 -27.77 -6.54 10.80
CA LYS A 434 -27.05 -5.73 9.83
C LYS A 434 -26.35 -4.56 10.53
N THR A 435 -25.19 -4.82 11.15
CA THR A 435 -24.28 -3.75 11.50
C THR A 435 -23.67 -3.37 10.17
N GLU A 436 -24.24 -2.35 9.56
CA GLU A 436 -23.63 -1.62 8.48
C GLU A 436 -22.16 -1.41 8.81
N PHE A 437 -21.26 -1.77 7.91
CA PHE A 437 -19.83 -1.54 8.07
C PHE A 437 -19.62 -0.03 8.02
N LYS A 438 -19.77 0.63 9.18
CA LYS A 438 -19.50 2.07 9.29
C LYS A 438 -18.01 2.29 9.08
N SER A 439 -17.66 3.15 8.16
CA SER A 439 -16.26 3.54 7.94
C SER A 439 -15.68 4.10 9.26
N ASP A 440 -14.35 4.02 9.44
CA ASP A 440 -13.69 4.59 10.65
C ASP A 440 -14.01 6.08 10.85
N LYS A 441 -14.33 6.78 9.77
CA LYS A 441 -14.75 8.17 9.79
C LYS A 441 -16.15 8.34 10.40
N ILE A 442 -17.07 7.46 10.03
CA ILE A 442 -18.44 7.44 10.57
C ILE A 442 -18.42 7.09 12.07
N LYS A 443 -17.61 6.09 12.46
CA LYS A 443 -17.44 5.72 13.88
C LYS A 443 -16.86 6.85 14.72
N LYS A 444 -15.90 7.61 14.18
CA LYS A 444 -15.35 8.78 14.88
C LYS A 444 -16.40 9.87 15.09
N LEU A 445 -17.19 10.20 14.06
CA LEU A 445 -18.26 11.18 14.16
C LEU A 445 -19.36 10.73 15.16
N GLU A 446 -19.69 9.45 15.16
CA GLU A 446 -20.63 8.85 16.12
C GLU A 446 -20.11 8.98 17.56
N ASN A 447 -18.84 8.71 17.79
CA ASN A 447 -18.20 8.83 19.11
C ASN A 447 -18.18 10.28 19.60
N SER A 448 -17.83 11.26 18.73
CA SER A 448 -17.86 12.68 19.08
C SER A 448 -19.28 13.16 19.38
N LEU A 449 -20.28 12.73 18.60
CA LEU A 449 -21.69 13.03 18.85
C LEU A 449 -22.20 12.42 20.16
N LEU A 450 -21.85 11.17 20.45
CA LEU A 450 -22.16 10.50 21.72
C LEU A 450 -21.50 11.21 22.90
N ALA A 451 -20.24 11.62 22.79
CA ALA A 451 -19.54 12.37 23.80
C ALA A 451 -20.22 13.72 24.10
N LEU A 452 -20.64 14.44 23.05
CA LEU A 452 -21.44 15.67 23.19
C LEU A 452 -22.80 15.42 23.84
N LYS A 453 -23.50 14.34 23.48
CA LYS A 453 -24.80 13.98 24.08
C LYS A 453 -24.69 13.69 25.57
N VAL A 454 -23.62 12.98 25.98
CA VAL A 454 -23.43 12.54 27.38
C VAL A 454 -22.91 13.68 28.26
N PHE A 455 -21.91 14.44 27.78
CA PHE A 455 -21.15 15.40 28.59
C PHE A 455 -21.34 16.86 28.18
N GLY A 456 -21.84 17.13 26.96
CA GLY A 456 -21.97 18.48 26.42
C GLY A 456 -23.26 19.24 26.82
N GLY A 457 -24.21 18.58 27.49
CA GLY A 457 -25.48 19.19 27.88
C GLY A 457 -26.35 19.60 26.67
N ILE A 458 -26.25 18.89 25.56
CA ILE A 458 -26.99 19.16 24.32
C ILE A 458 -28.47 18.88 24.51
N THR A 459 -29.30 19.89 24.25
CA THR A 459 -30.78 19.83 24.48
C THR A 459 -31.59 20.14 23.24
N LYS A 460 -31.05 20.89 22.28
CA LYS A 460 -31.78 21.35 21.06
C LYS A 460 -31.49 20.46 19.86
N THR A 461 -30.31 19.84 19.79
CA THR A 461 -29.93 18.94 18.70
C THR A 461 -30.24 17.50 19.09
N GLU A 462 -31.19 16.87 18.37
CA GLU A 462 -31.55 15.47 18.59
C GLU A 462 -30.48 14.55 18.02
N ILE A 463 -29.63 13.98 18.90
CA ILE A 463 -28.58 13.03 18.53
C ILE A 463 -29.17 11.60 18.62
N PRO A 464 -29.25 10.86 17.47
CA PRO A 464 -30.01 9.61 17.35
C PRO A 464 -29.22 8.37 17.88
N PHE A 465 -28.56 8.50 19.03
CA PHE A 465 -27.81 7.40 19.65
C PHE A 465 -28.28 7.16 21.06
N GLU A 466 -28.34 5.89 21.48
CA GLU A 466 -28.58 5.52 22.88
C GLU A 466 -27.32 5.75 23.70
N ILE A 467 -27.50 6.23 24.93
CA ILE A 467 -26.40 6.42 25.88
C ILE A 467 -25.95 5.05 26.38
N PRO A 468 -24.68 4.68 26.25
CA PRO A 468 -24.22 3.36 26.70
C PRO A 468 -24.26 3.24 28.23
N GLU A 469 -24.68 2.08 28.74
CA GLU A 469 -24.68 1.78 30.17
C GLU A 469 -23.30 1.30 30.68
N ASP A 470 -22.40 0.89 29.76
CA ASP A 470 -21.08 0.38 30.11
C ASP A 470 -20.16 1.50 30.62
N LYS A 471 -19.66 1.34 31.84
CA LYS A 471 -18.75 2.29 32.51
C LYS A 471 -17.45 2.51 31.76
N THR A 472 -16.90 1.48 31.12
CA THR A 472 -15.67 1.58 30.32
C THR A 472 -15.91 2.45 29.09
N ARG A 473 -17.07 2.25 28.44
CA ARG A 473 -17.48 3.03 27.29
C ARG A 473 -17.76 4.49 27.63
N LEU A 474 -18.36 4.75 28.79
CA LEU A 474 -18.58 6.12 29.28
C LEU A 474 -17.26 6.85 29.55
N ALA A 475 -16.27 6.18 30.15
CA ALA A 475 -14.95 6.75 30.37
C ALA A 475 -14.21 7.07 29.05
N GLU A 476 -14.34 6.24 28.02
CA GLU A 476 -13.81 6.52 26.69
C GLU A 476 -14.46 7.78 26.07
N LEU A 477 -15.78 7.92 26.19
CA LEU A 477 -16.51 9.08 25.68
C LEU A 477 -16.14 10.37 26.43
N GLU A 478 -15.88 10.29 27.74
CA GLU A 478 -15.39 11.42 28.53
C GLU A 478 -14.00 11.90 28.07
N LEU A 479 -13.09 10.95 27.77
CA LEU A 479 -11.79 11.29 27.18
C LEU A 479 -11.92 11.94 25.81
N ILE A 480 -12.87 11.50 24.99
CA ILE A 480 -13.14 12.11 23.68
C ILE A 480 -13.68 13.52 23.87
N PHE A 481 -14.65 13.72 24.77
CA PHE A 481 -15.22 15.01 25.06
C PHE A 481 -14.16 16.02 25.53
N ASN A 482 -13.35 15.65 26.52
CA ASN A 482 -12.29 16.51 27.04
C ASN A 482 -11.24 16.85 25.99
N ARG A 483 -10.89 15.90 25.11
CA ARG A 483 -9.93 16.16 24.03
C ARG A 483 -10.45 17.08 22.93
N GLU A 484 -11.72 16.94 22.55
CA GLU A 484 -12.28 17.58 21.36
C GLU A 484 -13.12 18.83 21.68
N HIS A 485 -13.73 18.90 22.86
CA HIS A 485 -14.78 19.89 23.17
C HIS A 485 -14.59 20.65 24.48
N GLU A 486 -13.56 20.33 25.34
CA GLU A 486 -13.35 20.95 26.65
C GLU A 486 -13.21 22.49 26.61
N ASN A 487 -12.70 23.02 25.49
CA ASN A 487 -12.46 24.46 25.34
C ASN A 487 -13.57 25.19 24.56
N ILE A 488 -14.70 24.55 24.31
CA ILE A 488 -15.83 25.12 23.56
C ILE A 488 -16.87 25.63 24.58
N ASN A 489 -17.34 26.87 24.40
CA ASN A 489 -18.38 27.43 25.24
C ASN A 489 -19.71 26.68 25.08
N SER A 490 -20.51 26.58 26.15
CA SER A 490 -21.78 25.83 26.14
C SER A 490 -22.75 26.31 25.04
N SER A 491 -22.74 27.60 24.67
CA SER A 491 -23.54 28.12 23.56
C SER A 491 -23.08 27.59 22.19
N ASP A 492 -21.81 27.27 22.04
CA ASP A 492 -21.21 26.83 20.78
C ASP A 492 -21.25 25.30 20.63
N LEU A 493 -21.40 24.56 21.74
CA LEU A 493 -21.54 23.09 21.73
C LEU A 493 -22.79 22.62 20.97
N GLU A 494 -23.92 23.34 21.07
CA GLU A 494 -25.14 23.04 20.31
C GLU A 494 -24.92 23.21 18.79
N LYS A 495 -24.20 24.26 18.40
CA LYS A 495 -23.83 24.49 17.00
C LYS A 495 -22.89 23.41 16.49
N GLU A 496 -21.87 23.08 17.27
CA GLU A 496 -20.92 22.01 16.98
C GLU A 496 -21.63 20.64 16.82
N ALA A 497 -22.58 20.31 17.71
CA ALA A 497 -23.38 19.11 17.63
C ALA A 497 -24.22 19.05 16.35
N SER A 498 -24.82 20.17 15.96
CA SER A 498 -25.61 20.28 14.73
C SER A 498 -24.74 20.10 13.48
N GLU A 499 -23.56 20.71 13.44
CA GLU A 499 -22.60 20.59 12.33
C GLU A 499 -22.04 19.16 12.22
N LEU A 500 -21.70 18.53 13.35
CA LEU A 500 -21.24 17.14 13.38
C LEU A 500 -22.33 16.17 12.95
N LEU A 501 -23.58 16.39 13.36
CA LEU A 501 -24.71 15.56 12.95
C LEU A 501 -24.96 15.67 11.45
N ALA A 502 -24.89 16.85 10.88
CA ALA A 502 -25.00 17.05 9.44
C ALA A 502 -23.87 16.36 8.66
N ARG A 503 -22.64 16.38 9.20
CA ARG A 503 -21.48 15.64 8.62
C ARG A 503 -21.67 14.13 8.73
N TYR A 504 -22.14 13.63 9.86
CA TYR A 504 -22.44 12.22 10.08
C TYR A 504 -23.49 11.70 9.08
N GLN A 505 -24.58 12.42 8.89
CA GLN A 505 -25.64 12.08 7.93
C GLN A 505 -25.13 12.07 6.49
N ARG A 506 -24.29 13.04 6.11
CA ARG A 506 -23.66 13.06 4.78
C ARG A 506 -22.76 11.83 4.55
N GLU A 507 -21.93 11.47 5.51
CA GLU A 507 -21.06 10.32 5.38
C GLU A 507 -21.85 9.00 5.30
N LEU A 508 -22.93 8.86 6.06
CA LEU A 508 -23.84 7.73 5.97
C LEU A 508 -24.49 7.61 4.58
N ASN A 509 -25.01 8.71 4.05
CA ASN A 509 -25.62 8.72 2.73
C ASN A 509 -24.58 8.39 1.64
N GLN A 510 -23.35 8.87 1.77
CA GLN A 510 -22.28 8.58 0.84
C GLN A 510 -21.85 7.10 0.89
N GLN A 511 -21.80 6.51 2.08
CA GLN A 511 -21.59 5.08 2.24
C GLN A 511 -22.72 4.28 1.59
N LYS A 512 -23.97 4.67 1.81
CA LYS A 512 -25.14 4.01 1.23
C LYS A 512 -25.14 4.06 -0.30
N ILE A 513 -24.79 5.21 -0.88
CA ILE A 513 -24.62 5.34 -2.34
C ILE A 513 -23.55 4.37 -2.86
N THR A 514 -22.45 4.23 -2.14
CA THR A 514 -21.36 3.31 -2.53
C THR A 514 -21.82 1.85 -2.49
N GLU A 515 -22.53 1.44 -1.44
CA GLU A 515 -23.10 0.09 -1.29
C GLU A 515 -24.13 -0.20 -2.40
N LEU A 516 -25.03 0.75 -2.69
CA LEU A 516 -26.04 0.61 -3.74
C LEU A 516 -25.40 0.54 -5.13
N ARG A 517 -24.30 1.26 -5.38
CA ARG A 517 -23.53 1.16 -6.63
C ARG A 517 -22.89 -0.21 -6.81
N GLN A 518 -22.27 -0.76 -5.75
CA GLN A 518 -21.72 -2.11 -5.79
C GLN A 518 -22.82 -3.16 -6.03
N LYS A 519 -24.00 -2.97 -5.42
CA LYS A 519 -25.17 -3.83 -5.68
C LYS A 519 -25.61 -3.72 -7.13
N LEU A 520 -25.64 -2.52 -7.71
CA LEU A 520 -26.05 -2.27 -9.09
C LEU A 520 -25.14 -3.00 -10.10
N GLU A 521 -23.82 -3.11 -9.81
CA GLU A 521 -22.85 -3.84 -10.65
C GLU A 521 -23.11 -5.35 -10.70
N THR A 522 -23.88 -5.90 -9.76
CA THR A 522 -24.21 -7.32 -9.68
C THR A 522 -25.62 -7.68 -10.19
N LEU A 523 -26.41 -6.67 -10.56
CA LEU A 523 -27.80 -6.85 -11.04
C LEU A 523 -27.86 -6.79 -12.56
N ASP A 524 -28.81 -7.53 -13.13
CA ASP A 524 -29.14 -7.48 -14.56
C ASP A 524 -29.82 -6.14 -14.88
N GLU A 525 -29.33 -5.43 -15.89
CA GLU A 525 -29.80 -4.08 -16.28
C GLU A 525 -31.29 -4.02 -16.61
N ASP A 526 -31.88 -5.13 -17.09
CA ASP A 526 -33.29 -5.23 -17.44
C ASP A 526 -34.22 -5.65 -16.27
N SER A 527 -33.65 -5.81 -15.06
CA SER A 527 -34.42 -6.24 -13.88
C SER A 527 -35.12 -5.06 -13.18
N ASP A 528 -36.32 -5.31 -12.65
CA ASP A 528 -37.05 -4.35 -11.80
C ASP A 528 -36.22 -3.92 -10.59
N GLU A 529 -35.35 -4.80 -10.08
CA GLU A 529 -34.47 -4.53 -8.95
C GLU A 529 -33.36 -3.54 -9.32
N TYR A 530 -32.85 -3.57 -10.55
CA TYR A 530 -31.89 -2.60 -11.07
C TYR A 530 -32.49 -1.21 -11.13
N ILE A 531 -33.69 -1.06 -11.70
CA ILE A 531 -34.40 0.22 -11.82
C ILE A 531 -34.70 0.82 -10.44
N LYS A 532 -35.12 -0.03 -9.48
CA LYS A 532 -35.37 0.38 -8.11
C LYS A 532 -34.12 0.86 -7.41
N THR A 533 -33.00 0.12 -7.53
CA THR A 533 -31.71 0.47 -6.94
C THR A 533 -31.17 1.78 -7.53
N LEU A 534 -31.34 1.99 -8.83
CA LEU A 534 -30.94 3.24 -9.50
C LEU A 534 -31.75 4.45 -8.99
N SER A 535 -33.04 4.27 -8.74
CA SER A 535 -33.91 5.29 -8.16
C SER A 535 -33.49 5.66 -6.73
N GLU A 536 -33.16 4.66 -5.90
CA GLU A 536 -32.63 4.87 -4.55
C GLU A 536 -31.32 5.66 -4.56
N ILE A 537 -30.38 5.34 -5.46
CA ILE A 537 -29.12 6.09 -5.62
C ILE A 537 -29.41 7.56 -5.96
N LYS A 538 -30.30 7.83 -6.91
CA LYS A 538 -30.69 9.21 -7.27
C LYS A 538 -31.28 9.98 -6.09
N SER A 539 -32.11 9.32 -5.27
CA SER A 539 -32.70 9.93 -4.06
C SER A 539 -31.61 10.31 -3.04
N PHE A 540 -30.67 9.40 -2.72
CA PHE A 540 -29.58 9.71 -1.81
C PHE A 540 -28.62 10.78 -2.37
N MET A 541 -28.36 10.79 -3.68
CA MET A 541 -27.52 11.83 -4.31
C MET A 541 -28.16 13.21 -4.20
N SER A 542 -29.47 13.33 -4.34
CA SER A 542 -30.19 14.62 -4.17
C SER A 542 -30.07 15.15 -2.73
N ILE A 543 -30.13 14.26 -1.72
CA ILE A 543 -29.94 14.63 -0.30
C ILE A 543 -28.52 15.10 -0.01
N VAL A 544 -27.50 14.45 -0.61
CA VAL A 544 -26.09 14.83 -0.44
C VAL A 544 -25.76 16.15 -1.16
N SER A 545 -26.46 16.46 -2.26
CA SER A 545 -26.24 17.67 -3.07
C SER A 545 -27.03 18.89 -2.57
N ALA A 546 -28.07 18.69 -1.77
CA ALA A 546 -28.78 19.79 -1.11
C ALA A 546 -27.87 20.39 -0.02
N LYS A 547 -27.52 21.70 -0.20
CA LYS A 547 -26.64 22.47 0.70
C LYS A 547 -27.26 22.73 2.05
#